data_fdcc897e33c4d6eea610fceb033ccb0f
#
_entry.id   fdcc897e33c4d6eea610fceb033ccb0f
#
_cell.length_a   1.000
_cell.length_b   1.000
_cell.length_c   1.000
_cell.angle_alpha   90.00
_cell.angle_beta   90.00
_cell.angle_gamma   90.00
#
_symmetry.space_group_name_H-M   'P 1'
#
loop_
_entity.id
_entity.type
_entity.pdbx_description
1 polymer ?
#
loop_
_entity_poly.entity_id
_entity_poly.type
_entity_poly.pdbx_seq_one_letter_code
_entity_poly.pdbx_strand_id
1 'polypeptide(L)'
;MLNFSLEKKLSLLIGLFGLILSFQSSAYSYSAMGNEPVIEGREAMLIAISDNNFSEVRIALTTFQDEFKHFEKNHDDLLVKIQIAIEKKNLSQVENLLDRTIYAVIESRLNKAYDELSSYQVAKVLVMKSKLYLDILSPQLSELDKKHALKAMSVILKSIGNPGVFGVGQKLADPETFKKNKIVLLAALKQFNL
;
A
#
# COMPACT_ATOMS: atom_id res chain seq x y z
N MET A 1 44.83 -38.15 -9.73
CA MET A 1 43.90 -38.06 -8.58
C MET A 1 43.49 -36.64 -8.22
N LEU A 2 43.39 -35.69 -9.18
CA LEU A 2 43.15 -34.26 -8.88
C LEU A 2 41.85 -33.68 -9.48
N ASN A 3 41.10 -34.43 -10.27
CA ASN A 3 39.96 -33.85 -11.02
C ASN A 3 38.61 -33.92 -10.28
N PHE A 4 38.49 -34.76 -9.25
CA PHE A 4 37.19 -34.95 -8.55
C PHE A 4 36.80 -33.81 -7.58
N SER A 5 37.79 -33.00 -7.19
CA SER A 5 37.57 -31.86 -6.27
C SER A 5 37.06 -30.60 -6.98
N LEU A 6 37.44 -30.43 -8.27
CA LEU A 6 37.07 -29.21 -9.02
C LEU A 6 35.62 -29.22 -9.47
N GLU A 7 35.11 -30.36 -9.92
CA GLU A 7 33.71 -30.50 -10.35
C GLU A 7 32.71 -30.31 -9.19
N LYS A 8 33.05 -30.86 -8.01
CA LYS A 8 32.20 -30.66 -6.81
C LYS A 8 32.18 -29.20 -6.36
N LYS A 9 33.30 -28.48 -6.44
CA LYS A 9 33.36 -27.05 -6.10
C LYS A 9 32.62 -26.21 -7.13
N LEU A 10 32.69 -26.56 -8.42
CA LEU A 10 31.95 -25.85 -9.47
C LEU A 10 30.44 -26.07 -9.35
N SER A 11 30.00 -27.30 -9.05
CA SER A 11 28.59 -27.61 -8.83
C SER A 11 28.03 -26.90 -7.58
N LEU A 12 28.83 -26.78 -6.51
CA LEU A 12 28.42 -26.02 -5.30
C LEU A 12 28.31 -24.51 -5.59
N LEU A 13 29.22 -23.97 -6.42
CA LEU A 13 29.21 -22.56 -6.81
C LEU A 13 27.99 -22.21 -7.68
N ILE A 14 27.62 -23.09 -8.61
CA ILE A 14 26.45 -22.92 -9.48
C ILE A 14 25.14 -23.02 -8.65
N GLY A 15 25.07 -23.94 -7.67
CA GLY A 15 23.95 -24.07 -6.76
C GLY A 15 23.77 -22.85 -5.86
N LEU A 16 24.85 -22.26 -5.37
CA LEU A 16 24.83 -21.06 -4.54
C LEU A 16 24.44 -19.81 -5.34
N PHE A 17 24.87 -19.71 -6.61
CA PHE A 17 24.51 -18.61 -7.50
C PHE A 17 23.03 -18.65 -7.91
N GLY A 18 22.46 -19.86 -8.08
CA GLY A 18 21.02 -20.04 -8.34
C GLY A 18 20.12 -19.63 -7.16
N LEU A 19 20.58 -19.80 -5.92
CA LEU A 19 19.86 -19.40 -4.71
C LEU A 19 19.80 -17.88 -4.53
N ILE A 20 20.84 -17.14 -4.96
CA ILE A 20 20.90 -15.68 -4.86
C ILE A 20 19.94 -15.01 -5.85
N LEU A 21 19.67 -15.62 -7.01
CA LEU A 21 18.75 -15.07 -8.02
C LEU A 21 17.28 -15.19 -7.63
N SER A 22 16.94 -16.08 -6.67
CA SER A 22 15.54 -16.32 -6.26
C SER A 22 15.00 -15.25 -5.31
N PHE A 23 15.84 -14.43 -4.70
CA PHE A 23 15.40 -13.39 -3.74
C PHE A 23 15.20 -12.00 -4.37
N GLN A 24 15.48 -11.80 -5.65
CA GLN A 24 15.39 -10.48 -6.28
C GLN A 24 14.01 -10.10 -6.80
N SER A 25 13.06 -11.02 -6.88
CA SER A 25 11.73 -10.72 -7.46
C SER A 25 10.81 -9.85 -6.57
N SER A 26 11.05 -9.83 -5.25
CA SER A 26 10.26 -9.00 -4.33
C SER A 26 10.79 -7.58 -4.18
N ALA A 27 12.12 -7.39 -4.26
CA ALA A 27 12.75 -6.07 -4.12
C ALA A 27 12.50 -5.16 -5.34
N TYR A 28 12.39 -5.73 -6.54
CA TYR A 28 12.13 -4.96 -7.76
C TYR A 28 10.71 -4.35 -7.81
N SER A 29 9.74 -4.97 -7.13
CA SER A 29 8.37 -4.45 -7.04
C SER A 29 8.25 -3.18 -6.19
N TYR A 30 9.05 -3.05 -5.13
CA TYR A 30 8.96 -1.93 -4.20
C TYR A 30 9.65 -0.66 -4.74
N SER A 31 10.82 -0.78 -5.38
CA SER A 31 11.53 0.36 -5.97
C SER A 31 10.83 0.94 -7.20
N ALA A 32 10.04 0.13 -7.91
CA ALA A 32 9.25 0.57 -9.07
C ALA A 32 7.97 1.34 -8.70
N MET A 33 7.56 1.36 -7.42
CA MET A 33 6.34 2.04 -6.99
C MET A 33 6.50 3.54 -6.74
N GLY A 34 7.73 4.07 -6.78
CA GLY A 34 8.02 5.50 -6.62
C GLY A 34 7.76 6.01 -5.20
N ASN A 35 7.93 7.31 -5.05
CA ASN A 35 7.71 8.04 -3.79
C ASN A 35 6.22 8.01 -3.40
N GLU A 36 5.93 7.88 -2.11
CA GLU A 36 4.58 7.92 -1.53
C GLU A 36 4.50 9.05 -0.49
N PRO A 37 4.22 10.30 -0.95
CA PRO A 37 4.31 11.48 -0.08
C PRO A 37 3.46 11.39 1.19
N VAL A 38 2.29 10.73 1.11
CA VAL A 38 1.41 10.54 2.28
C VAL A 38 2.04 9.62 3.32
N ILE A 39 2.76 8.57 2.90
CA ILE A 39 3.47 7.68 3.84
C ILE A 39 4.62 8.43 4.51
N GLU A 40 5.45 9.10 3.71
CA GLU A 40 6.60 9.86 4.20
C GLU A 40 6.17 10.99 5.13
N GLY A 41 5.14 11.75 4.74
CA GLY A 41 4.57 12.82 5.56
C GLY A 41 3.98 12.30 6.88
N ARG A 42 3.25 11.16 6.84
CA ARG A 42 2.74 10.50 8.04
C ARG A 42 3.86 10.09 8.99
N GLU A 43 4.90 9.45 8.48
CA GLU A 43 6.06 9.03 9.29
C GLU A 43 6.76 10.23 9.94
N ALA A 44 6.99 11.29 9.17
CA ALA A 44 7.58 12.52 9.69
C ALA A 44 6.70 13.16 10.79
N MET A 45 5.37 13.19 10.59
CA MET A 45 4.44 13.69 11.62
C MET A 45 4.46 12.83 12.88
N LEU A 46 4.48 11.50 12.77
CA LEU A 46 4.53 10.59 13.93
C LEU A 46 5.82 10.75 14.73
N ILE A 47 6.97 10.92 14.06
CA ILE A 47 8.23 11.22 14.71
C ILE A 47 8.13 12.55 15.48
N ALA A 48 7.66 13.61 14.83
CA ALA A 48 7.50 14.92 15.47
C ALA A 48 6.49 14.89 16.64
N ILE A 49 5.45 14.06 16.55
CA ILE A 49 4.49 13.81 17.64
C ILE A 49 5.20 13.14 18.83
N SER A 50 6.03 12.12 18.59
CA SER A 50 6.76 11.42 19.66
C SER A 50 7.70 12.35 20.41
N ASP A 51 8.26 13.34 19.73
CA ASP A 51 9.13 14.37 20.28
C ASP A 51 8.37 15.58 20.87
N ASN A 52 7.04 15.55 20.83
CA ASN A 52 6.17 16.66 21.28
C ASN A 52 6.45 17.99 20.52
N ASN A 53 6.96 17.89 19.29
CA ASN A 53 7.38 19.02 18.46
C ASN A 53 6.29 19.45 17.47
N PHE A 54 5.35 20.25 17.93
CA PHE A 54 4.23 20.72 17.09
C PHE A 54 4.64 21.61 15.91
N SER A 55 5.81 22.25 15.97
CA SER A 55 6.35 22.99 14.83
C SER A 55 6.67 22.07 13.67
N GLU A 56 7.39 20.98 13.95
CA GLU A 56 7.73 19.95 12.97
C GLU A 56 6.50 19.20 12.45
N VAL A 57 5.48 18.96 13.29
CA VAL A 57 4.20 18.37 12.85
C VAL A 57 3.54 19.22 11.76
N ARG A 58 3.56 20.56 11.91
CA ARG A 58 3.03 21.47 10.87
C ARG A 58 3.86 21.47 9.60
N ILE A 59 5.18 21.49 9.73
CA ILE A 59 6.08 21.45 8.58
C ILE A 59 5.87 20.15 7.82
N ALA A 60 5.84 19.01 8.50
CA ALA A 60 5.58 17.72 7.88
C ALA A 60 4.23 17.69 7.14
N LEU A 61 3.15 18.23 7.74
CA LEU A 61 1.85 18.30 7.06
C LEU A 61 1.92 19.09 5.75
N THR A 62 2.67 20.21 5.72
CA THR A 62 2.77 21.02 4.48
C THR A 62 3.46 20.31 3.34
N THR A 63 4.30 19.28 3.63
CA THR A 63 5.02 18.54 2.59
C THR A 63 4.12 17.62 1.76
N PHE A 64 2.97 17.21 2.31
CA PHE A 64 2.05 16.29 1.61
C PHE A 64 0.59 16.75 1.58
N GLN A 65 0.28 17.97 2.06
CA GLN A 65 -1.08 18.48 2.09
C GLN A 65 -1.76 18.53 0.71
N ASP A 66 -0.99 18.69 -0.37
CA ASP A 66 -1.53 18.71 -1.73
C ASP A 66 -2.10 17.35 -2.15
N GLU A 67 -1.65 16.27 -1.55
CA GLU A 67 -2.16 14.92 -1.82
C GLU A 67 -3.63 14.74 -1.38
N PHE A 68 -4.09 15.54 -0.41
CA PHE A 68 -5.49 15.49 0.04
C PHE A 68 -6.48 15.81 -1.07
N LYS A 69 -6.11 16.63 -2.06
CA LYS A 69 -6.94 16.95 -3.23
C LYS A 69 -7.34 15.70 -4.03
N HIS A 70 -6.56 14.63 -3.95
CA HIS A 70 -6.82 13.39 -4.69
C HIS A 70 -7.92 12.54 -4.07
N PHE A 71 -8.29 12.76 -2.80
CA PHE A 71 -9.34 12.03 -2.09
C PHE A 71 -10.35 12.92 -1.35
N GLU A 72 -10.23 14.24 -1.47
CA GLU A 72 -11.16 15.22 -0.87
C GLU A 72 -12.63 14.97 -1.23
N LYS A 73 -12.91 14.46 -2.41
CA LYS A 73 -14.30 14.23 -2.88
C LYS A 73 -15.14 13.41 -1.88
N ASN A 74 -14.52 12.49 -1.14
CA ASN A 74 -15.18 11.66 -0.14
C ASN A 74 -14.73 11.98 1.29
N HIS A 75 -13.71 12.83 1.45
CA HIS A 75 -13.04 13.13 2.72
C HIS A 75 -12.60 14.61 2.79
N ASP A 76 -13.46 15.52 2.32
CA ASP A 76 -13.22 16.96 2.11
C ASP A 76 -12.84 17.73 3.38
N ASP A 77 -13.21 17.24 4.56
CA ASP A 77 -12.92 17.86 5.85
C ASP A 77 -11.64 17.35 6.53
N LEU A 78 -10.96 16.35 5.95
CA LEU A 78 -9.89 15.62 6.63
C LEU A 78 -8.66 16.48 6.91
N LEU A 79 -8.20 17.27 5.92
CA LEU A 79 -7.07 18.18 6.08
C LEU A 79 -7.37 19.24 7.15
N VAL A 80 -8.57 19.84 7.12
CA VAL A 80 -8.99 20.85 8.09
C VAL A 80 -9.04 20.25 9.50
N LYS A 81 -9.54 19.03 9.65
CA LYS A 81 -9.58 18.34 10.95
C LYS A 81 -8.17 18.09 11.50
N ILE A 82 -7.22 17.69 10.65
CA ILE A 82 -5.82 17.52 11.06
C ILE A 82 -5.23 18.85 11.53
N GLN A 83 -5.43 19.94 10.77
CA GLN A 83 -4.95 21.27 11.14
C GLN A 83 -5.50 21.71 12.51
N ILE A 84 -6.81 21.56 12.72
CA ILE A 84 -7.46 21.87 14.00
C ILE A 84 -6.91 21.02 15.16
N ALA A 85 -6.67 19.72 14.92
CA ALA A 85 -6.11 18.84 15.94
C ALA A 85 -4.68 19.24 16.34
N ILE A 86 -3.87 19.67 15.36
CA ILE A 86 -2.51 20.20 15.60
C ILE A 86 -2.58 21.50 16.41
N GLU A 87 -3.48 22.44 16.05
CA GLU A 87 -3.65 23.70 16.78
C GLU A 87 -4.08 23.46 18.24
N LYS A 88 -4.96 22.50 18.47
CA LYS A 88 -5.39 22.09 19.81
C LYS A 88 -4.37 21.25 20.57
N LYS A 89 -3.23 20.92 19.94
CA LYS A 89 -2.20 20.03 20.49
C LYS A 89 -2.76 18.67 20.94
N ASN A 90 -3.76 18.17 20.21
CA ASN A 90 -4.37 16.88 20.49
C ASN A 90 -3.69 15.78 19.66
N LEU A 91 -2.59 15.23 20.21
CA LEU A 91 -1.74 14.25 19.53
C LEU A 91 -2.53 12.99 19.13
N SER A 92 -3.31 12.44 20.04
CA SER A 92 -4.10 11.24 19.77
C SER A 92 -5.11 11.46 18.63
N GLN A 93 -5.70 12.64 18.54
CA GLN A 93 -6.59 12.99 17.43
C GLN A 93 -5.81 13.12 16.12
N VAL A 94 -4.59 13.69 16.14
CA VAL A 94 -3.74 13.75 14.94
C VAL A 94 -3.41 12.35 14.43
N GLU A 95 -2.98 11.42 15.30
CA GLU A 95 -2.68 10.04 14.95
C GLU A 95 -3.89 9.33 14.31
N ASN A 96 -5.06 9.44 14.92
CA ASN A 96 -6.30 8.85 14.38
C ASN A 96 -6.66 9.43 13.01
N LEU A 97 -6.48 10.74 12.81
CA LEU A 97 -6.74 11.38 11.52
C LEU A 97 -5.71 11.00 10.45
N LEU A 98 -4.46 10.73 10.83
CA LEU A 98 -3.45 10.19 9.94
C LEU A 98 -3.81 8.77 9.48
N ASP A 99 -4.31 7.92 10.37
CA ASP A 99 -4.77 6.58 9.99
C ASP A 99 -6.02 6.65 9.09
N ARG A 100 -6.93 7.60 9.35
CA ARG A 100 -8.05 7.89 8.45
C ARG A 100 -7.57 8.38 7.07
N THR A 101 -6.48 9.14 7.01
CA THR A 101 -5.86 9.54 5.72
C THR A 101 -5.39 8.32 4.95
N ILE A 102 -4.74 7.36 5.60
CA ILE A 102 -4.31 6.10 4.97
C ILE A 102 -5.52 5.33 4.43
N TYR A 103 -6.60 5.23 5.19
CA TYR A 103 -7.86 4.63 4.73
C TYR A 103 -8.40 5.34 3.47
N ALA A 104 -8.47 6.67 3.48
CA ALA A 104 -8.99 7.47 2.37
C ALA A 104 -8.18 7.25 1.08
N VAL A 105 -6.86 7.14 1.18
CA VAL A 105 -5.98 6.83 0.04
C VAL A 105 -6.25 5.42 -0.51
N ILE A 106 -6.42 4.42 0.35
CA ILE A 106 -6.78 3.05 -0.08
C ILE A 106 -8.09 3.08 -0.86
N GLU A 107 -9.13 3.71 -0.31
CA GLU A 107 -10.46 3.80 -0.94
C GLU A 107 -10.38 4.49 -2.29
N SER A 108 -9.76 5.68 -2.36
CA SER A 108 -9.61 6.46 -3.59
C SER A 108 -8.87 5.68 -4.69
N ARG A 109 -7.76 5.03 -4.35
CA ARG A 109 -6.96 4.25 -5.31
C ARG A 109 -7.70 3.00 -5.80
N LEU A 110 -8.41 2.31 -4.93
CA LEU A 110 -9.22 1.15 -5.34
C LEU A 110 -10.41 1.56 -6.20
N ASN A 111 -11.02 2.73 -5.96
CA ASN A 111 -12.03 3.28 -6.83
C ASN A 111 -11.45 3.56 -8.23
N LYS A 112 -10.32 4.27 -8.28
CA LYS A 112 -9.64 4.55 -9.54
C LYS A 112 -9.16 3.27 -10.24
N ALA A 113 -8.66 2.28 -9.51
CA ALA A 113 -8.26 1.00 -10.09
C ALA A 113 -9.45 0.25 -10.71
N TYR A 114 -10.63 0.34 -10.11
CA TYR A 114 -11.87 -0.21 -10.67
C TYR A 114 -12.25 0.47 -11.99
N ASP A 115 -12.16 1.79 -12.05
CA ASP A 115 -12.48 2.57 -13.24
C ASP A 115 -11.46 2.30 -14.39
N GLU A 116 -10.23 1.93 -14.03
CA GLU A 116 -9.11 1.66 -14.94
C GLU A 116 -8.91 0.16 -15.26
N LEU A 117 -9.89 -0.71 -15.00
CA LEU A 117 -9.76 -2.16 -15.24
C LEU A 117 -9.50 -2.52 -16.71
N SER A 118 -9.80 -1.66 -17.65
CA SER A 118 -9.45 -1.81 -19.07
C SER A 118 -7.92 -1.70 -19.31
N SER A 119 -7.19 -1.04 -18.41
CA SER A 119 -5.73 -0.87 -18.45
C SER A 119 -5.08 -1.67 -17.31
N TYR A 120 -4.72 -2.91 -17.60
CA TYR A 120 -4.09 -3.81 -16.60
C TYR A 120 -2.94 -3.16 -15.85
N GLN A 121 -2.03 -2.45 -16.55
CA GLN A 121 -0.85 -1.86 -15.92
C GLN A 121 -1.23 -0.75 -14.92
N VAL A 122 -2.20 0.09 -15.28
CA VAL A 122 -2.68 1.17 -14.40
C VAL A 122 -3.39 0.57 -13.19
N ALA A 123 -4.34 -0.34 -13.41
CA ALA A 123 -5.07 -1.00 -12.33
C ALA A 123 -4.12 -1.74 -11.38
N LYS A 124 -3.12 -2.46 -11.92
CA LYS A 124 -2.11 -3.17 -11.13
C LYS A 124 -1.32 -2.23 -10.22
N VAL A 125 -0.81 -1.12 -10.76
CA VAL A 125 -0.05 -0.14 -9.96
C VAL A 125 -0.91 0.42 -8.83
N LEU A 126 -2.15 0.82 -9.11
CA LEU A 126 -3.07 1.37 -8.12
C LEU A 126 -3.39 0.36 -7.00
N VAL A 127 -3.67 -0.91 -7.35
CA VAL A 127 -3.93 -1.96 -6.35
C VAL A 127 -2.68 -2.27 -5.53
N MET A 128 -1.50 -2.35 -6.16
CA MET A 128 -0.25 -2.60 -5.44
C MET A 128 0.09 -1.45 -4.48
N LYS A 129 -0.11 -0.20 -4.90
CA LYS A 129 0.05 0.97 -4.02
C LYS A 129 -0.96 0.93 -2.87
N SER A 130 -2.23 0.57 -3.12
CA SER A 130 -3.23 0.39 -2.05
C SER A 130 -2.81 -0.69 -1.04
N LYS A 131 -2.13 -1.75 -1.49
CA LYS A 131 -1.60 -2.78 -0.59
C LYS A 131 -0.52 -2.24 0.35
N LEU A 132 0.37 -1.34 -0.11
CA LEU A 132 1.36 -0.70 0.77
C LEU A 132 0.68 0.05 1.93
N TYR A 133 -0.37 0.78 1.62
CA TYR A 133 -1.15 1.51 2.63
C TYR A 133 -1.91 0.56 3.58
N LEU A 134 -2.42 -0.56 3.06
CA LEU A 134 -3.02 -1.60 3.91
C LEU A 134 -2.01 -2.19 4.88
N ASP A 135 -0.76 -2.38 4.46
CA ASP A 135 0.30 -2.93 5.31
C ASP A 135 0.59 -2.00 6.52
N ILE A 136 0.39 -0.68 6.37
CA ILE A 136 0.52 0.31 7.47
C ILE A 136 -0.62 0.15 8.51
N LEU A 137 -1.86 -0.06 8.05
CA LEU A 137 -3.01 -0.18 8.96
C LEU A 137 -3.17 -1.59 9.56
N SER A 138 -2.68 -2.60 8.87
CA SER A 138 -2.92 -4.00 9.23
C SER A 138 -2.46 -4.42 10.64
N PRO A 139 -1.39 -3.85 11.23
CA PRO A 139 -1.00 -4.15 12.62
C PRO A 139 -2.01 -3.69 13.67
N GLN A 140 -2.86 -2.73 13.34
CA GLN A 140 -3.87 -2.17 14.24
C GLN A 140 -5.23 -2.87 14.15
N LEU A 141 -5.38 -3.81 13.19
CA LEU A 141 -6.61 -4.58 13.00
C LEU A 141 -6.71 -5.75 13.97
N SER A 142 -7.95 -6.14 14.28
CA SER A 142 -8.18 -7.45 14.88
C SER A 142 -7.66 -8.55 13.94
N GLU A 143 -7.28 -9.71 14.49
CA GLU A 143 -6.80 -10.85 13.67
C GLU A 143 -7.85 -11.27 12.61
N LEU A 144 -9.13 -11.17 12.94
CA LEU A 144 -10.22 -11.48 12.01
C LEU A 144 -10.30 -10.47 10.87
N ASP A 145 -10.31 -9.17 11.18
CA ASP A 145 -10.38 -8.10 10.18
C ASP A 145 -9.12 -8.08 9.31
N LYS A 146 -7.95 -8.27 9.91
CA LYS A 146 -6.67 -8.42 9.20
C LYS A 146 -6.72 -9.56 8.18
N LYS A 147 -7.20 -10.74 8.60
CA LYS A 147 -7.37 -11.89 7.70
C LYS A 147 -8.34 -11.58 6.57
N HIS A 148 -9.47 -10.91 6.84
CA HIS A 148 -10.43 -10.51 5.83
C HIS A 148 -9.83 -9.49 4.86
N ALA A 149 -9.15 -8.46 5.36
CA ALA A 149 -8.53 -7.43 4.55
C ALA A 149 -7.46 -7.99 3.62
N LEU A 150 -6.54 -8.80 4.13
CA LEU A 150 -5.46 -9.41 3.33
C LEU A 150 -6.01 -10.38 2.28
N LYS A 151 -7.02 -11.19 2.62
CA LYS A 151 -7.69 -12.08 1.67
C LYS A 151 -8.38 -11.28 0.57
N ALA A 152 -9.15 -10.25 0.94
CA ALA A 152 -9.86 -9.41 -0.01
C ALA A 152 -8.89 -8.70 -0.96
N MET A 153 -7.78 -8.12 -0.45
CA MET A 153 -6.74 -7.50 -1.26
C MET A 153 -6.11 -8.49 -2.25
N SER A 154 -5.83 -9.72 -1.82
CA SER A 154 -5.31 -10.77 -2.70
C SER A 154 -6.29 -11.12 -3.84
N VAL A 155 -7.60 -11.16 -3.55
CA VAL A 155 -8.63 -11.42 -4.58
C VAL A 155 -8.76 -10.23 -5.52
N ILE A 156 -8.75 -8.99 -5.01
CA ILE A 156 -8.74 -7.76 -5.83
C ILE A 156 -7.58 -7.80 -6.82
N LEU A 157 -6.36 -8.11 -6.37
CA LEU A 157 -5.20 -8.19 -7.24
C LEU A 157 -5.33 -9.26 -8.33
N LYS A 158 -6.00 -10.37 -8.05
CA LYS A 158 -6.27 -11.43 -9.05
C LYS A 158 -7.38 -11.05 -10.03
N SER A 159 -8.30 -10.18 -9.63
CA SER A 159 -9.46 -9.77 -10.44
C SER A 159 -9.15 -8.68 -11.47
N ILE A 160 -7.99 -8.03 -11.42
CA ILE A 160 -7.58 -7.06 -12.44
C ILE A 160 -7.21 -7.70 -13.77
N GLY A 161 -7.20 -9.03 -13.86
CA GLY A 161 -6.82 -9.77 -15.06
C GLY A 161 -5.31 -10.03 -15.18
N ASN A 162 -4.90 -10.41 -16.37
CA ASN A 162 -3.50 -10.62 -16.76
C ASN A 162 -3.40 -10.53 -18.29
N PRO A 163 -2.49 -9.70 -18.86
CA PRO A 163 -2.28 -9.62 -20.30
C PRO A 163 -1.66 -10.89 -20.90
N GLY A 164 -1.16 -11.82 -20.06
CA GLY A 164 -0.41 -12.98 -20.51
C GLY A 164 1.02 -12.63 -20.95
N VAL A 165 1.79 -13.66 -21.32
CA VAL A 165 3.10 -13.50 -21.94
C VAL A 165 2.96 -13.88 -23.41
N PHE A 166 3.17 -12.95 -24.32
CA PHE A 166 2.91 -13.12 -25.77
C PHE A 166 1.50 -13.66 -26.08
N GLY A 167 0.49 -13.24 -25.30
CA GLY A 167 -0.91 -13.69 -25.44
C GLY A 167 -1.23 -15.04 -24.81
N VAL A 168 -0.23 -15.76 -24.27
CA VAL A 168 -0.45 -17.05 -23.59
C VAL A 168 -0.80 -16.78 -22.11
N GLY A 169 -1.89 -17.40 -21.62
CA GLY A 169 -2.35 -17.21 -20.23
C GLY A 169 -3.07 -15.88 -19.99
N GLN A 170 -3.57 -15.23 -21.04
CA GLN A 170 -4.38 -14.02 -20.92
C GLN A 170 -5.65 -14.30 -20.10
N LYS A 171 -5.93 -13.40 -19.16
CA LYS A 171 -7.14 -13.42 -18.36
C LYS A 171 -7.75 -12.02 -18.33
N LEU A 172 -9.02 -11.92 -18.69
CA LEU A 172 -9.77 -10.67 -18.61
C LEU A 172 -9.94 -10.23 -17.14
N ALA A 173 -10.09 -8.93 -16.93
CA ALA A 173 -10.50 -8.39 -15.64
C ALA A 173 -11.90 -8.90 -15.27
N ASP A 174 -12.14 -9.06 -13.96
CA ASP A 174 -13.42 -9.45 -13.38
C ASP A 174 -13.94 -8.31 -12.47
N PRO A 175 -14.69 -7.34 -13.01
CA PRO A 175 -15.17 -6.18 -12.27
C PRO A 175 -16.07 -6.55 -11.08
N GLU A 176 -16.89 -7.59 -11.20
CA GLU A 176 -17.81 -8.00 -10.14
C GLU A 176 -17.05 -8.57 -8.93
N THR A 177 -16.07 -9.44 -9.19
CA THR A 177 -15.18 -9.96 -8.13
C THR A 177 -14.36 -8.83 -7.50
N PHE A 178 -13.85 -7.87 -8.29
CA PHE A 178 -13.15 -6.70 -7.78
C PHE A 178 -14.05 -5.89 -6.83
N LYS A 179 -15.23 -5.47 -7.30
CA LYS A 179 -16.19 -4.66 -6.55
C LYS A 179 -16.61 -5.33 -5.24
N LYS A 180 -16.96 -6.62 -5.28
CA LYS A 180 -17.33 -7.39 -4.08
C LYS A 180 -16.22 -7.40 -3.05
N ASN A 181 -14.98 -7.65 -3.46
CA ASN A 181 -13.86 -7.74 -2.53
C ASN A 181 -13.38 -6.36 -2.06
N LYS A 182 -13.54 -5.29 -2.87
CA LYS A 182 -13.34 -3.92 -2.40
C LYS A 182 -14.27 -3.59 -1.23
N ILE A 183 -15.54 -3.96 -1.30
CA ILE A 183 -16.50 -3.77 -0.19
C ILE A 183 -16.05 -4.54 1.05
N VAL A 184 -15.63 -5.80 0.90
CA VAL A 184 -15.12 -6.61 2.04
C VAL A 184 -13.89 -5.99 2.67
N LEU A 185 -12.95 -5.50 1.85
CA LEU A 185 -11.74 -4.85 2.33
C LEU A 185 -12.08 -3.58 3.13
N LEU A 186 -12.88 -2.68 2.55
CA LEU A 186 -13.25 -1.42 3.22
C LEU A 186 -14.07 -1.65 4.49
N ALA A 187 -14.90 -2.70 4.52
CA ALA A 187 -15.63 -3.10 5.73
C ALA A 187 -14.69 -3.57 6.86
N ALA A 188 -13.62 -4.30 6.51
CA ALA A 188 -12.60 -4.71 7.48
C ALA A 188 -11.77 -3.52 8.02
N LEU A 189 -11.70 -2.42 7.26
CA LEU A 189 -10.99 -1.19 7.63
C LEU A 189 -11.92 -0.13 8.26
N LYS A 190 -13.19 -0.43 8.51
CA LYS A 190 -14.20 0.56 8.92
C LYS A 190 -13.83 1.37 10.18
N GLN A 191 -13.03 0.79 11.09
CA GLN A 191 -12.60 1.48 12.31
C GLN A 191 -11.78 2.75 12.01
N PHE A 192 -11.16 2.86 10.83
CA PHE A 192 -10.38 4.03 10.42
C PHE A 192 -11.23 5.07 9.66
N ASN A 193 -12.50 4.80 9.40
CA ASN A 193 -13.43 5.70 8.68
C ASN A 193 -14.35 6.49 9.64
N LEU A 194 -14.05 6.50 10.93
CA LEU A 194 -14.87 7.16 11.96
C LEU A 194 -14.53 8.64 12.13
#